data_6bed56dab0276f41a546fb636ca287e1
#
_entry.id   6bed56dab0276f41a546fb636ca287e1
#
_cell.length_a   1.000
_cell.length_b   1.000
_cell.length_c   1.000
_cell.angle_alpha   90.00
_cell.angle_beta   90.00
_cell.angle_gamma   90.00
#
_symmetry.space_group_name_H-M   'P 1'
#
loop_
_entity.id
_entity.type
_entity.pdbx_description
1 polymer ?
#
loop_
_entity_poly.entity_id
_entity_poly.type
_entity_poly.pdbx_seq_one_letter_code
_entity_poly.pdbx_strand_id
1 'polypeptide(L)'
;HTHEIYNITRKAHTPIITRAVSGAGVHLALLTLVDGTLASVPPQGGRKHPNQDFLQIDTTNILFICGGAFDGLEKVIQNRSEKSGIGFGANVKSKSERKVSEVFREVEPEDLIKFGLIPELVGRLPVVATLGELSEDAMVQILTEPKNALVKQYQRLFAMDGVDLEIRPSALVAIAKKALARKTGARGLRSIMEQSLMDTMFELPTLDGVQKVVLDEHTIDENVKPLLVYREQKASA
;
A
#
# COMPACT_ATOMS: atom_id res chain seq x y z
N HIS A 1 -6.93 12.47 3.50
CA HIS A 1 -6.83 11.01 3.39
C HIS A 1 -7.69 10.55 2.23
N THR A 2 -7.20 10.68 1.01
CA THR A 2 -7.90 10.19 -0.16
C THR A 2 -7.29 8.87 -0.59
N HIS A 3 -8.08 7.84 -0.50
CA HIS A 3 -7.70 6.52 -0.99
C HIS A 3 -7.89 6.46 -2.50
N GLU A 4 -6.85 6.05 -3.21
CA GLU A 4 -6.88 5.52 -4.56
C GLU A 4 -7.79 6.29 -5.55
N ILE A 5 -7.49 7.56 -5.75
CA ILE A 5 -8.16 8.45 -6.73
C ILE A 5 -8.30 7.80 -8.12
N TYR A 6 -7.37 6.93 -8.50
CA TYR A 6 -7.39 6.29 -9.83
C TYR A 6 -8.61 5.40 -10.06
N ASN A 7 -9.22 4.83 -9.02
CA ASN A 7 -10.43 4.01 -9.16
C ASN A 7 -11.64 4.81 -9.65
N ILE A 8 -11.60 6.13 -9.51
CA ILE A 8 -12.65 7.04 -9.93
C ILE A 8 -12.56 7.32 -11.45
N THR A 9 -11.37 7.10 -12.04
CA THR A 9 -11.09 7.41 -13.45
C THR A 9 -11.59 6.35 -14.41
N ARG A 10 -11.91 5.15 -13.96
CA ARG A 10 -12.42 4.08 -14.83
C ARG A 10 -13.75 4.51 -15.44
N LYS A 11 -13.71 4.96 -16.69
CA LYS A 11 -14.88 4.98 -17.57
C LYS A 11 -15.35 3.53 -17.68
N ALA A 12 -16.45 3.21 -17.03
CA ALA A 12 -17.10 1.94 -17.24
C ALA A 12 -17.55 1.87 -18.73
N HIS A 13 -16.80 1.16 -19.53
CA HIS A 13 -17.21 0.75 -20.88
C HIS A 13 -18.22 -0.40 -20.84
N THR A 14 -19.04 -0.45 -19.80
CA THR A 14 -20.12 -1.43 -19.70
C THR A 14 -21.44 -0.70 -19.88
N PRO A 15 -22.31 -1.13 -20.79
CA PRO A 15 -23.68 -0.61 -20.87
C PRO A 15 -24.40 -1.06 -19.61
N ILE A 16 -24.55 -0.16 -18.63
CA ILE A 16 -25.04 -0.52 -17.32
C ILE A 16 -26.41 0.05 -17.10
N ILE A 17 -27.32 -0.84 -16.79
CA ILE A 17 -28.69 -0.62 -16.34
C ILE A 17 -28.73 -0.11 -14.88
N THR A 18 -27.61 -0.05 -14.17
CA THR A 18 -27.52 0.50 -12.82
C THR A 18 -26.92 1.90 -12.85
N ARG A 19 -27.52 2.85 -12.10
CA ARG A 19 -27.01 4.21 -11.86
C ARG A 19 -25.57 4.15 -11.32
N ALA A 20 -24.61 3.98 -12.23
CA ALA A 20 -23.23 4.25 -11.90
C ALA A 20 -23.12 5.75 -11.64
N VAL A 21 -22.74 6.13 -10.42
CA VAL A 21 -22.27 7.48 -10.14
C VAL A 21 -21.13 7.70 -11.13
N SER A 22 -21.29 8.61 -12.08
CA SER A 22 -20.25 8.86 -13.08
C SER A 22 -19.00 9.30 -12.33
N GLY A 23 -17.82 8.80 -12.72
CA GLY A 23 -16.55 9.21 -12.10
C GLY A 23 -16.41 10.74 -12.02
N ALA A 24 -16.97 11.47 -12.98
CA ALA A 24 -17.06 12.93 -12.97
C ALA A 24 -17.79 13.50 -11.75
N GLY A 25 -18.87 12.88 -11.28
CA GLY A 25 -19.58 13.34 -10.08
C GLY A 25 -18.75 13.25 -8.81
N VAL A 26 -17.91 12.22 -8.69
CA VAL A 26 -16.97 12.07 -7.56
C VAL A 26 -15.83 13.07 -7.65
N HIS A 27 -15.29 13.30 -8.84
CA HIS A 27 -14.28 14.35 -9.07
C HIS A 27 -14.79 15.73 -8.69
N LEU A 28 -16.02 16.07 -9.05
CA LEU A 28 -16.65 17.35 -8.70
C LEU A 28 -16.87 17.48 -7.19
N ALA A 29 -17.29 16.41 -6.51
CA ALA A 29 -17.42 16.41 -5.06
C ALA A 29 -16.07 16.60 -4.35
N LEU A 30 -15.00 15.96 -4.84
CA LEU A 30 -13.64 16.16 -4.33
C LEU A 30 -13.15 17.59 -4.63
N LEU A 31 -13.42 18.11 -5.81
CA LEU A 31 -13.06 19.47 -6.18
C LEU A 31 -13.67 20.49 -5.22
N THR A 32 -14.95 20.35 -4.87
CA THR A 32 -15.62 21.21 -3.89
C THR A 32 -14.90 21.22 -2.54
N LEU A 33 -14.42 20.05 -2.08
CA LEU A 33 -13.67 19.95 -0.83
C LEU A 33 -12.29 20.60 -0.93
N VAL A 34 -11.62 20.43 -2.06
CA VAL A 34 -10.26 20.99 -2.31
C VAL A 34 -10.31 22.50 -2.50
N ASP A 35 -11.36 23.02 -3.12
CA ASP A 35 -11.58 24.47 -3.31
C ASP A 35 -11.89 25.22 -2.00
N GLY A 36 -12.30 24.48 -0.98
CA GLY A 36 -12.69 25.04 0.32
C GLY A 36 -14.20 25.24 0.44
N THR A 37 -14.80 24.56 1.40
CA THR A 37 -16.23 24.64 1.69
C THR A 37 -16.50 24.34 3.16
N LEU A 38 -17.66 24.79 3.64
CA LEU A 38 -18.22 24.35 4.91
C LEU A 38 -18.93 23.01 4.73
N ALA A 39 -18.23 21.94 5.06
CA ALA A 39 -18.78 20.58 4.97
C ALA A 39 -19.56 20.23 6.24
N SER A 40 -20.83 19.80 6.08
CA SER A 40 -21.69 19.34 7.19
C SER A 40 -21.56 17.83 7.36
N VAL A 41 -21.00 17.40 8.48
CA VAL A 41 -20.71 15.99 8.80
C VAL A 41 -21.57 15.53 9.97
N PRO A 42 -22.31 14.41 9.87
CA PRO A 42 -23.06 13.86 11.00
C PRO A 42 -22.09 13.39 12.11
N PRO A 43 -22.34 13.73 13.39
CA PRO A 43 -21.42 13.46 14.51
C PRO A 43 -21.09 11.97 14.72
N GLN A 44 -22.03 11.10 14.43
CA GLN A 44 -21.89 9.64 14.62
C GLN A 44 -21.64 8.86 13.31
N GLY A 45 -21.46 9.56 12.18
CA GLY A 45 -21.44 8.93 10.87
C GLY A 45 -22.82 8.41 10.45
N GLY A 46 -22.92 7.83 9.25
CA GLY A 46 -24.15 7.22 8.75
C GLY A 46 -25.03 8.17 7.92
N ARG A 47 -26.32 7.82 7.79
CA ARG A 47 -27.28 8.58 6.96
C ARG A 47 -27.64 9.89 7.62
N LYS A 48 -27.76 10.95 6.81
CA LYS A 48 -28.25 12.26 7.26
C LYS A 48 -29.74 12.16 7.63
N HIS A 49 -30.09 12.47 8.89
CA HIS A 49 -31.48 12.61 9.33
C HIS A 49 -31.87 14.09 9.41
N PRO A 50 -33.13 14.46 9.08
CA PRO A 50 -33.55 15.84 9.00
C PRO A 50 -33.41 16.64 10.31
N ASN A 51 -33.46 15.96 11.45
CA ASN A 51 -33.44 16.58 12.79
C ASN A 51 -32.13 16.38 13.56
N GLN A 52 -31.02 16.12 12.84
CA GLN A 52 -29.71 15.88 13.46
C GLN A 52 -28.82 17.12 13.32
N ASP A 53 -28.21 17.54 14.42
CA ASP A 53 -27.17 18.58 14.37
C ASP A 53 -25.94 18.07 13.63
N PHE A 54 -25.44 18.87 12.69
CA PHE A 54 -24.25 18.55 11.90
C PHE A 54 -23.05 19.34 12.42
N LEU A 55 -21.90 18.66 12.50
CA LEU A 55 -20.63 19.35 12.68
C LEU A 55 -20.25 20.02 11.37
N GLN A 56 -19.91 21.30 11.45
CA GLN A 56 -19.42 22.04 10.29
C GLN A 56 -17.89 22.05 10.29
N ILE A 57 -17.31 21.65 9.19
CA ILE A 57 -15.87 21.61 8.99
C ILE A 57 -15.53 22.51 7.79
N ASP A 58 -14.75 23.54 8.05
CA ASP A 58 -14.19 24.38 6.98
C ASP A 58 -12.97 23.70 6.39
N THR A 59 -13.02 23.41 5.09
CA THR A 59 -11.95 22.71 4.37
C THR A 59 -10.95 23.64 3.71
N THR A 60 -11.11 24.97 3.82
CA THR A 60 -10.29 25.98 3.14
C THR A 60 -8.78 25.85 3.44
N ASN A 61 -8.43 25.49 4.67
CA ASN A 61 -7.03 25.38 5.11
C ASN A 61 -6.58 23.93 5.35
N ILE A 62 -7.20 22.97 4.67
CA ILE A 62 -6.83 21.55 4.77
C ILE A 62 -5.87 21.20 3.62
N LEU A 63 -4.74 20.58 3.98
CA LEU A 63 -3.83 20.00 2.98
C LEU A 63 -4.40 18.67 2.47
N PHE A 64 -4.59 18.57 1.16
CA PHE A 64 -5.01 17.34 0.49
C PHE A 64 -3.81 16.63 -0.13
N ILE A 65 -3.61 15.37 0.26
CA ILE A 65 -2.62 14.48 -0.33
C ILE A 65 -3.37 13.30 -0.94
N CYS A 66 -3.34 13.23 -2.26
CA CYS A 66 -4.05 12.22 -3.03
C CYS A 66 -3.04 11.22 -3.58
N GLY A 67 -3.34 9.94 -3.51
CA GLY A 67 -2.47 8.88 -4.02
C GLY A 67 -3.23 7.80 -4.76
N GLY A 68 -2.51 7.00 -5.54
CA GLY A 68 -3.06 5.86 -6.25
C GLY A 68 -1.98 5.10 -7.01
N ALA A 69 -2.28 3.86 -7.42
CA ALA A 69 -1.37 3.04 -8.22
C ALA A 69 -1.32 3.48 -9.68
N PHE A 70 -2.39 4.06 -10.20
CA PHE A 70 -2.52 4.54 -11.58
C PHE A 70 -2.14 3.50 -12.64
N ASP A 71 -2.59 2.26 -12.46
CA ASP A 71 -2.32 1.15 -13.38
C ASP A 71 -2.80 1.49 -14.79
N GLY A 72 -1.89 1.46 -15.76
CA GLY A 72 -2.15 1.83 -17.16
C GLY A 72 -1.76 3.25 -17.53
N LEU A 73 -1.41 4.11 -16.55
CA LEU A 73 -0.91 5.47 -16.82
C LEU A 73 0.45 5.42 -17.54
N GLU A 74 1.27 4.40 -17.27
CA GLU A 74 2.54 4.18 -17.96
C GLU A 74 2.37 4.10 -19.47
N LYS A 75 1.27 3.51 -19.95
CA LYS A 75 0.97 3.41 -21.38
C LYS A 75 0.61 4.78 -21.98
N VAL A 76 -0.08 5.61 -21.21
CA VAL A 76 -0.44 6.98 -21.65
C VAL A 76 0.82 7.82 -21.81
N ILE A 77 1.74 7.75 -20.83
CA ILE A 77 3.01 8.47 -20.84
C ILE A 77 3.88 8.00 -22.01
N GLN A 78 4.03 6.67 -22.19
CA GLN A 78 4.80 6.10 -23.29
C GLN A 78 4.25 6.54 -24.66
N ASN A 79 2.95 6.50 -24.86
CA ASN A 79 2.33 6.94 -26.11
C ASN A 79 2.55 8.44 -26.40
N ARG A 80 2.65 9.28 -25.36
CA ARG A 80 3.01 10.69 -25.52
C ARG A 80 4.48 10.85 -25.91
N SER A 81 5.36 10.16 -25.18
CA SER A 81 6.81 10.20 -25.39
C SER A 81 7.20 9.69 -26.80
N GLU A 82 6.55 8.63 -27.29
CA GLU A 82 6.76 8.08 -28.62
C GLU A 82 6.32 9.07 -29.73
N LYS A 83 5.21 9.78 -29.55
CA LYS A 83 4.73 10.78 -30.52
C LYS A 83 5.65 12.00 -30.59
N SER A 84 6.28 12.37 -29.48
CA SER A 84 7.25 13.47 -29.42
C SER A 84 8.63 13.06 -29.97
N GLY A 85 8.95 11.77 -30.02
CA GLY A 85 10.25 11.22 -30.42
C GLY A 85 10.41 10.96 -31.92
N ILE A 86 9.50 11.39 -32.79
CA ILE A 86 9.62 11.29 -34.25
C ILE A 86 10.58 12.40 -34.75
N GLY A 87 11.79 12.44 -34.17
CA GLY A 87 12.90 13.32 -34.59
C GLY A 87 14.18 12.51 -34.69
N PHE A 88 15.00 12.81 -35.71
CA PHE A 88 16.30 12.21 -35.95
C PHE A 88 17.17 12.21 -34.69
N GLY A 89 17.45 11.04 -34.08
CA GLY A 89 18.40 10.89 -32.98
C GLY A 89 17.87 10.29 -31.68
N ALA A 90 16.62 9.83 -31.59
CA ALA A 90 16.11 9.20 -30.39
C ALA A 90 16.73 7.81 -30.17
N ASN A 91 17.48 7.65 -29.07
CA ASN A 91 17.88 6.34 -28.56
C ASN A 91 16.63 5.60 -28.11
N VAL A 92 16.04 4.82 -28.99
CA VAL A 92 14.88 3.98 -28.71
C VAL A 92 15.36 2.77 -27.88
N LYS A 93 15.42 2.94 -26.56
CA LYS A 93 15.46 1.75 -25.69
C LYS A 93 14.16 0.99 -25.92
N SER A 94 14.26 -0.33 -26.09
CA SER A 94 13.10 -1.19 -26.34
C SER A 94 12.05 -1.03 -25.23
N LYS A 95 10.76 -1.10 -25.60
CA LYS A 95 9.60 -0.95 -24.70
C LYS A 95 9.65 -1.82 -23.43
N SER A 96 10.41 -2.93 -23.47
CA SER A 96 10.51 -3.90 -22.39
C SER A 96 11.59 -3.59 -21.34
N GLU A 97 12.46 -2.61 -21.59
CA GLU A 97 13.65 -2.37 -20.75
C GLU A 97 13.53 -1.18 -19.79
N ARG A 98 12.52 -0.32 -19.97
CA ARG A 98 12.29 0.80 -19.03
C ARG A 98 11.48 0.33 -17.83
N LYS A 99 12.01 0.54 -16.63
CA LYS A 99 11.27 0.31 -15.39
C LYS A 99 10.07 1.26 -15.33
N VAL A 100 8.93 0.75 -14.86
CA VAL A 100 7.70 1.54 -14.72
C VAL A 100 7.92 2.82 -13.90
N SER A 101 8.77 2.76 -12.88
CA SER A 101 9.15 3.90 -12.06
C SER A 101 9.90 4.99 -12.83
N GLU A 102 10.67 4.64 -13.87
CA GLU A 102 11.36 5.61 -14.74
C GLU A 102 10.35 6.31 -15.65
N VAL A 103 9.38 5.57 -16.17
CA VAL A 103 8.30 6.11 -17.00
C VAL A 103 7.46 7.12 -16.21
N PHE A 104 7.10 6.80 -14.98
CA PHE A 104 6.32 7.71 -14.14
C PHE A 104 7.03 9.03 -13.81
N ARG A 105 8.36 9.09 -13.84
CA ARG A 105 9.09 10.36 -13.65
C ARG A 105 8.82 11.37 -14.76
N GLU A 106 8.38 10.91 -15.93
CA GLU A 106 8.05 11.74 -17.09
C GLU A 106 6.58 12.16 -17.12
N VAL A 107 5.80 11.88 -16.03
CA VAL A 107 4.39 12.21 -15.99
C VAL A 107 4.12 13.70 -16.06
N GLU A 108 3.17 14.09 -16.89
CA GLU A 108 2.68 15.46 -17.05
C GLU A 108 1.19 15.55 -16.70
N PRO A 109 0.69 16.75 -16.36
CA PRO A 109 -0.73 16.96 -16.07
C PRO A 109 -1.66 16.47 -17.19
N GLU A 110 -1.24 16.61 -18.44
CA GLU A 110 -2.01 16.11 -19.59
C GLU A 110 -2.17 14.59 -19.61
N ASP A 111 -1.19 13.86 -19.11
CA ASP A 111 -1.28 12.40 -19.03
C ASP A 111 -2.35 11.97 -18.03
N LEU A 112 -2.46 12.69 -16.91
CA LEU A 112 -3.50 12.48 -15.89
C LEU A 112 -4.90 12.76 -16.47
N ILE A 113 -5.04 13.81 -17.29
CA ILE A 113 -6.29 14.14 -17.97
C ILE A 113 -6.64 13.04 -19.00
N LYS A 114 -5.67 12.60 -19.80
CA LYS A 114 -5.86 11.50 -20.75
C LYS A 114 -6.20 10.19 -20.07
N PHE A 115 -5.65 9.98 -18.87
CA PHE A 115 -5.96 8.82 -18.05
C PHE A 115 -7.39 8.84 -17.49
N GLY A 116 -8.00 10.02 -17.34
CA GLY A 116 -9.41 10.19 -17.00
C GLY A 116 -9.72 11.05 -15.78
N LEU A 117 -8.74 11.79 -15.26
CA LEU A 117 -8.99 12.83 -14.27
C LEU A 117 -9.56 14.08 -14.98
N ILE A 118 -10.49 14.79 -14.31
CA ILE A 118 -11.00 16.05 -14.87
C ILE A 118 -9.94 17.14 -14.78
N PRO A 119 -9.84 18.02 -15.78
CA PRO A 119 -8.83 19.09 -15.83
C PRO A 119 -8.83 20.00 -14.60
N GLU A 120 -10.02 20.31 -14.08
CA GLU A 120 -10.20 21.19 -12.92
C GLU A 120 -9.57 20.58 -11.66
N LEU A 121 -9.71 19.27 -11.45
CA LEU A 121 -9.10 18.58 -10.31
C LEU A 121 -7.57 18.52 -10.46
N VAL A 122 -7.08 18.25 -11.67
CA VAL A 122 -5.64 18.25 -11.95
C VAL A 122 -5.04 19.64 -11.69
N GLY A 123 -5.74 20.71 -12.09
CA GLY A 123 -5.32 22.08 -11.82
C GLY A 123 -5.26 22.45 -10.34
N ARG A 124 -6.06 21.79 -9.48
CA ARG A 124 -6.05 22.01 -8.03
C ARG A 124 -5.03 21.13 -7.27
N LEU A 125 -4.46 20.15 -7.93
CA LEU A 125 -3.41 19.27 -7.42
C LEU A 125 -2.13 19.45 -8.23
N PRO A 126 -1.49 20.63 -8.16
CA PRO A 126 -0.40 21.00 -9.08
C PRO A 126 0.91 20.24 -8.79
N VAL A 127 1.08 19.71 -7.60
CA VAL A 127 2.29 18.98 -7.21
C VAL A 127 2.07 17.49 -7.45
N VAL A 128 2.77 16.96 -8.43
CA VAL A 128 2.78 15.53 -8.73
C VAL A 128 4.09 14.92 -8.26
N ALA A 129 4.01 13.89 -7.42
CA ALA A 129 5.15 13.15 -6.93
C ALA A 129 5.04 11.68 -7.34
N THR A 130 6.11 11.12 -7.87
CA THR A 130 6.18 9.71 -8.25
C THR A 130 7.07 8.95 -7.28
N LEU A 131 6.65 7.74 -6.92
CA LEU A 131 7.40 6.87 -6.02
C LEU A 131 8.15 5.82 -6.85
N GLY A 132 9.39 5.54 -6.45
CA GLY A 132 10.18 4.46 -7.01
C GLY A 132 9.76 3.09 -6.47
N GLU A 133 10.25 2.03 -7.12
CA GLU A 133 10.13 0.68 -6.58
C GLU A 133 10.88 0.57 -5.25
N LEU A 134 10.31 -0.20 -4.31
CA LEU A 134 10.95 -0.45 -3.03
C LEU A 134 12.16 -1.37 -3.22
N SER A 135 13.29 -0.99 -2.64
CA SER A 135 14.47 -1.85 -2.55
C SER A 135 14.29 -2.92 -1.45
N GLU A 136 15.16 -3.93 -1.45
CA GLU A 136 15.23 -4.93 -0.39
C GLU A 136 15.42 -4.29 0.98
N ASP A 137 16.38 -3.35 1.09
CA ASP A 137 16.64 -2.61 2.33
C ASP A 137 15.42 -1.82 2.81
N ALA A 138 14.73 -1.14 1.89
CA ALA A 138 13.51 -0.41 2.23
C ALA A 138 12.39 -1.34 2.74
N MET A 139 12.28 -2.56 2.19
CA MET A 139 11.34 -3.57 2.69
C MET A 139 11.69 -4.03 4.12
N VAL A 140 12.98 -4.24 4.40
CA VAL A 140 13.46 -4.58 5.75
C VAL A 140 13.18 -3.44 6.73
N GLN A 141 13.41 -2.20 6.33
CA GLN A 141 13.07 -1.03 7.14
C GLN A 141 11.57 -0.96 7.45
N ILE A 142 10.71 -1.20 6.46
CA ILE A 142 9.24 -1.25 6.65
C ILE A 142 8.83 -2.33 7.65
N LEU A 143 9.54 -3.46 7.68
CA LEU A 143 9.27 -4.55 8.63
C LEU A 143 9.63 -4.20 10.07
N THR A 144 10.63 -3.32 10.30
CA THR A 144 11.29 -3.16 11.61
C THR A 144 11.16 -1.76 12.21
N GLU A 145 11.28 -0.69 11.42
CA GLU A 145 11.46 0.67 11.94
C GLU A 145 10.16 1.35 12.40
N PRO A 146 9.03 1.29 11.66
CA PRO A 146 7.82 2.00 12.03
C PRO A 146 7.38 1.71 13.47
N LYS A 147 6.68 2.67 14.11
CA LYS A 147 6.15 2.49 15.46
C LYS A 147 5.32 1.21 15.58
N ASN A 148 4.48 0.94 14.58
CA ASN A 148 3.66 -0.27 14.47
C ASN A 148 4.21 -1.21 13.38
N ALA A 149 5.52 -1.38 13.33
CA ALA A 149 6.16 -2.31 12.40
C ALA A 149 5.61 -3.73 12.58
N LEU A 150 5.56 -4.48 11.48
CA LEU A 150 4.97 -5.82 11.48
C LEU A 150 5.68 -6.76 12.47
N VAL A 151 7.01 -6.72 12.51
CA VAL A 151 7.82 -7.47 13.50
C VAL A 151 7.36 -7.19 14.92
N LYS A 152 7.19 -5.91 15.28
CA LYS A 152 6.78 -5.50 16.63
C LYS A 152 5.36 -5.97 16.97
N GLN A 153 4.46 -6.03 15.96
CA GLN A 153 3.11 -6.55 16.16
C GLN A 153 3.15 -8.04 16.53
N TYR A 154 3.91 -8.85 15.78
CA TYR A 154 4.03 -10.28 16.07
C TYR A 154 4.77 -10.55 17.39
N GLN A 155 5.85 -9.82 17.66
CA GLN A 155 6.52 -9.91 18.97
C GLN A 155 5.55 -9.65 20.12
N ARG A 156 4.65 -8.67 19.97
CA ARG A 156 3.62 -8.39 20.97
C ARG A 156 2.61 -9.51 21.11
N LEU A 157 2.19 -10.13 20.00
CA LEU A 157 1.27 -11.27 20.04
C LEU A 157 1.87 -12.46 20.77
N PHE A 158 3.10 -12.86 20.42
CA PHE A 158 3.80 -13.97 21.11
C PHE A 158 4.04 -13.67 22.60
N ALA A 159 4.35 -12.43 22.94
CA ALA A 159 4.52 -12.02 24.33
C ALA A 159 3.22 -12.15 25.16
N MET A 160 2.03 -12.10 24.54
CA MET A 160 0.76 -12.34 25.24
C MET A 160 0.62 -13.79 25.70
N ASP A 161 1.24 -14.73 24.98
CA ASP A 161 1.32 -16.15 25.34
C ASP A 161 2.57 -16.45 26.20
N GLY A 162 3.32 -15.41 26.63
CA GLY A 162 4.50 -15.56 27.48
C GLY A 162 5.73 -16.09 26.75
N VAL A 163 5.75 -16.01 25.42
CA VAL A 163 6.82 -16.49 24.55
C VAL A 163 7.51 -15.32 23.85
N ASP A 164 8.83 -15.37 23.73
CA ASP A 164 9.62 -14.38 22.99
C ASP A 164 9.69 -14.77 21.50
N LEU A 165 9.49 -13.79 20.61
CA LEU A 165 9.66 -14.00 19.16
C LEU A 165 10.94 -13.30 18.69
N GLU A 166 11.92 -14.09 18.29
CA GLU A 166 13.14 -13.62 17.64
C GLU A 166 13.04 -13.81 16.13
N ILE A 167 13.17 -12.73 15.37
CA ILE A 167 13.26 -12.78 13.91
C ILE A 167 14.68 -12.41 13.52
N ARG A 168 15.41 -13.37 12.95
CA ARG A 168 16.78 -13.17 12.54
C ARG A 168 16.89 -12.21 11.36
N PRO A 169 17.99 -11.43 11.25
CA PRO A 169 18.21 -10.55 10.08
C PRO A 169 18.11 -11.28 8.76
N SER A 170 18.58 -12.53 8.65
CA SER A 170 18.46 -13.36 7.46
C SER A 170 17.01 -13.64 7.07
N ALA A 171 16.12 -13.86 8.05
CA ALA A 171 14.70 -14.04 7.80
C ALA A 171 14.04 -12.78 7.26
N LEU A 172 14.41 -11.60 7.78
CA LEU A 172 13.89 -10.32 7.29
C LEU A 172 14.25 -10.10 5.81
N VAL A 173 15.49 -10.41 5.45
CA VAL A 173 15.98 -10.35 4.06
C VAL A 173 15.23 -11.35 3.18
N ALA A 174 15.03 -12.59 3.64
CA ALA A 174 14.30 -13.61 2.91
C ALA A 174 12.83 -13.20 2.67
N ILE A 175 12.15 -12.63 3.68
CA ILE A 175 10.78 -12.08 3.55
C ILE A 175 10.76 -10.97 2.49
N ALA A 176 11.71 -10.03 2.54
CA ALA A 176 11.81 -8.93 1.59
C ALA A 176 12.00 -9.43 0.16
N LYS A 177 12.93 -10.36 -0.08
CA LYS A 177 13.18 -10.98 -1.38
C LYS A 177 11.95 -11.70 -1.93
N LYS A 178 11.28 -12.48 -1.08
CA LYS A 178 10.06 -13.22 -1.45
C LYS A 178 8.91 -12.27 -1.84
N ALA A 179 8.76 -11.13 -1.14
CA ALA A 179 7.77 -10.11 -1.47
C ALA A 179 8.08 -9.41 -2.80
N LEU A 180 9.35 -9.09 -3.06
CA LEU A 180 9.81 -8.51 -4.33
C LEU A 180 9.59 -9.48 -5.49
N ALA A 181 9.95 -10.76 -5.33
CA ALA A 181 9.74 -11.80 -6.34
C ALA A 181 8.25 -11.99 -6.70
N ARG A 182 7.35 -11.88 -5.72
CA ARG A 182 5.91 -11.93 -5.93
C ARG A 182 5.32 -10.65 -6.53
N LYS A 183 6.10 -9.58 -6.68
CA LYS A 183 5.66 -8.25 -7.15
C LYS A 183 4.50 -7.66 -6.33
N THR A 184 4.38 -8.05 -5.08
CA THR A 184 3.29 -7.62 -4.17
C THR A 184 3.63 -6.36 -3.39
N GLY A 185 4.88 -5.89 -3.50
CA GLY A 185 5.38 -4.76 -2.74
C GLY A 185 5.27 -4.99 -1.22
N ALA A 186 5.20 -3.91 -0.45
CA ALA A 186 5.11 -3.98 1.01
C ALA A 186 3.85 -4.72 1.53
N ARG A 187 2.76 -4.76 0.74
CA ARG A 187 1.54 -5.50 1.11
C ARG A 187 1.78 -6.99 1.26
N GLY A 188 2.71 -7.55 0.47
CA GLY A 188 3.09 -8.97 0.53
C GLY A 188 3.84 -9.38 1.78
N LEU A 189 4.48 -8.45 2.48
CA LEU A 189 5.27 -8.73 3.68
C LEU A 189 4.42 -9.38 4.78
N ARG A 190 3.21 -8.87 4.99
CA ARG A 190 2.27 -9.41 6.00
C ARG A 190 1.90 -10.86 5.68
N SER A 191 1.46 -11.15 4.46
CA SER A 191 1.01 -12.50 4.10
C SER A 191 2.12 -13.54 4.16
N ILE A 192 3.37 -13.15 3.82
CA ILE A 192 4.54 -14.04 3.93
C ILE A 192 4.82 -14.36 5.40
N MET A 193 4.80 -13.34 6.26
CA MET A 193 5.05 -13.51 7.69
C MET A 193 3.94 -14.32 8.37
N GLU A 194 2.67 -14.04 8.03
CA GLU A 194 1.51 -14.83 8.50
C GLU A 194 1.65 -16.29 8.12
N GLN A 195 1.94 -16.58 6.86
CA GLN A 195 2.12 -17.94 6.37
C GLN A 195 3.20 -18.71 7.15
N SER A 196 4.30 -18.01 7.52
CA SER A 196 5.42 -18.64 8.22
C SER A 196 5.18 -18.85 9.73
N LEU A 197 4.26 -18.09 10.34
CA LEU A 197 4.02 -18.11 11.78
C LEU A 197 2.67 -18.75 12.17
N MET A 198 1.73 -18.89 11.25
CA MET A 198 0.35 -19.27 11.54
C MET A 198 0.24 -20.60 12.29
N ASP A 199 0.91 -21.64 11.80
CA ASP A 199 0.87 -22.97 12.43
C ASP A 199 1.45 -22.96 13.83
N THR A 200 2.60 -22.26 13.99
CA THR A 200 3.25 -22.10 15.29
C THR A 200 2.38 -21.32 16.26
N MET A 201 1.75 -20.24 15.84
CA MET A 201 0.82 -19.46 16.67
C MET A 201 -0.39 -20.29 17.10
N PHE A 202 -0.89 -21.16 16.23
CA PHE A 202 -2.03 -22.04 16.55
C PHE A 202 -1.65 -23.13 17.56
N GLU A 203 -0.45 -23.71 17.43
CA GLU A 203 0.04 -24.78 18.32
C GLU A 203 0.55 -24.23 19.66
N LEU A 204 1.06 -23.01 19.72
CA LEU A 204 1.75 -22.41 20.85
C LEU A 204 1.00 -22.50 22.18
N PRO A 205 -0.31 -22.23 22.27
CA PRO A 205 -1.06 -22.33 23.53
C PRO A 205 -1.15 -23.75 24.09
N THR A 206 -0.90 -24.78 23.25
CA THR A 206 -0.93 -26.20 23.64
C THR A 206 0.46 -26.75 23.99
N LEU A 207 1.52 -25.96 23.78
CA LEU A 207 2.90 -26.36 24.01
C LEU A 207 3.39 -25.85 25.36
N ASP A 208 3.71 -26.76 26.26
CA ASP A 208 4.27 -26.40 27.56
C ASP A 208 5.77 -26.10 27.49
N GLY A 209 6.20 -25.07 28.21
CA GLY A 209 7.63 -24.79 28.43
C GLY A 209 8.34 -24.10 27.28
N VAL A 210 7.66 -23.67 26.23
CA VAL A 210 8.29 -22.87 25.18
C VAL A 210 8.65 -21.49 25.74
N GLN A 211 9.91 -21.11 25.58
CA GLN A 211 10.43 -19.82 26.02
C GLN A 211 10.56 -18.84 24.85
N LYS A 212 11.01 -19.33 23.70
CA LYS A 212 11.29 -18.50 22.54
C LYS A 212 10.97 -19.24 21.25
N VAL A 213 10.49 -18.48 20.26
CA VAL A 213 10.34 -18.92 18.88
C VAL A 213 11.32 -18.13 18.02
N VAL A 214 12.11 -18.82 17.20
CA VAL A 214 13.11 -18.20 16.32
C VAL A 214 12.73 -18.43 14.87
N LEU A 215 12.58 -17.33 14.15
CA LEU A 215 12.32 -17.29 12.71
C LEU A 215 13.64 -17.01 11.98
N ASP A 216 14.04 -17.91 11.10
CA ASP A 216 15.23 -17.78 10.25
C ASP A 216 14.88 -17.85 8.75
N GLU A 217 15.91 -17.80 7.90
CA GLU A 217 15.76 -17.85 6.45
C GLU A 217 15.14 -19.16 5.96
N HIS A 218 15.50 -20.30 6.57
CA HIS A 218 14.98 -21.61 6.17
C HIS A 218 13.47 -21.70 6.38
N THR A 219 12.98 -21.10 7.46
CA THR A 219 11.53 -21.01 7.70
C THR A 219 10.80 -20.29 6.57
N ILE A 220 11.40 -19.25 6.01
CA ILE A 220 10.81 -18.46 4.94
C ILE A 220 10.92 -19.13 3.59
N ASP A 221 12.09 -19.65 3.23
CA ASP A 221 12.39 -20.16 1.89
C ASP A 221 11.87 -21.58 1.69
N GLU A 222 12.06 -22.44 2.69
CA GLU A 222 11.72 -23.87 2.63
C GLU A 222 10.37 -24.21 3.26
N ASN A 223 9.66 -23.22 3.87
CA ASN A 223 8.42 -23.38 4.61
C ASN A 223 8.52 -24.41 5.76
N VAL A 224 9.67 -24.52 6.40
CA VAL A 224 9.85 -25.32 7.62
C VAL A 224 9.30 -24.56 8.83
N LYS A 225 8.90 -25.30 9.87
CA LYS A 225 8.43 -24.66 11.11
C LYS A 225 9.54 -23.85 11.77
N PRO A 226 9.22 -22.72 12.43
CA PRO A 226 10.16 -21.98 13.26
C PRO A 226 10.80 -22.83 14.36
N LEU A 227 12.01 -22.49 14.73
CA LEU A 227 12.71 -23.18 15.82
C LEU A 227 12.08 -22.81 17.17
N LEU A 228 11.70 -23.82 17.95
CA LEU A 228 11.17 -23.66 19.30
C LEU A 228 12.30 -23.88 20.32
N VAL A 229 12.49 -22.91 21.21
CA VAL A 229 13.43 -23.02 22.34
C VAL A 229 12.64 -23.19 23.61
N TYR A 230 12.91 -24.27 24.34
CA TYR A 230 12.23 -24.61 25.58
C TYR A 230 13.03 -24.13 26.79
N ARG A 231 12.35 -23.86 27.90
CA ARG A 231 12.99 -23.56 29.18
C ARG A 231 13.78 -24.78 29.65
N GLU A 232 14.99 -24.57 30.16
CA GLU A 232 15.72 -25.62 30.84
C GLU A 232 14.90 -26.12 32.04
N GLN A 233 14.50 -27.39 32.01
CA GLN A 233 13.96 -28.03 33.22
C GLN A 233 15.14 -28.12 34.25
N LYS A 234 15.10 -27.29 35.29
CA LYS A 234 15.94 -27.56 36.45
C LYS A 234 15.56 -28.94 36.96
N ALA A 235 16.48 -29.90 36.81
CA ALA A 235 16.34 -31.19 37.46
C ALA A 235 16.17 -30.90 38.96
N SER A 236 14.98 -31.20 39.50
CA SER A 236 14.76 -31.16 40.95
C SER A 236 15.60 -32.26 41.54
N ALA A 237 16.66 -31.85 42.26
CA ALA A 237 17.47 -32.71 43.08
C ALA A 237 16.67 -33.13 44.30
#